data_83d34274ceeb95716a03af0be9c1d9d9
#
_entry.id   83d34274ceeb95716a03af0be9c1d9d9
#
_cell.length_a   1.000
_cell.length_b   1.000
_cell.length_c   1.000
_cell.angle_alpha   90.00
_cell.angle_beta   90.00
_cell.angle_gamma   90.00
#
_symmetry.space_group_name_H-M   'P 1'
#
loop_
_entity.id
_entity.type
_entity.pdbx_description
1 polymer ?
#
loop_
_entity_poly.entity_id
_entity_poly.type
_entity_poly.pdbx_seq_one_letter_code
_entity_poly.pdbx_strand_id
1 'polypeptide(L)'
;MCIRDSILAAAGTGLLLLTNYWLAAVLGLFTLAWYNLVYTPLKRITAFAVLPGAVIGALPPLIGWTAAGGYLLDMEILAVAFLLFVGQMPHYWLLLLKVGDEFHQAGLPVITSLFDQRQIRNLSFMWIAATGVCVLMLPATPIIRHRGMSLILIAAAIYFLIRMFILSYRGNLVEHWKKAFITVNLFYLLIILVLIADRMI
;
A
#
# COMPACT_ATOMS: atom_id res chain seq x y z
N MET A 1 21.76 -1.01 -13.38
CA MET A 1 21.11 0.31 -13.29
C MET A 1 21.38 1.05 -14.59
N CYS A 2 20.37 1.66 -15.18
CA CYS A 2 20.53 2.50 -16.37
C CYS A 2 21.05 3.90 -15.93
N ILE A 3 21.81 4.61 -16.78
CA ILE A 3 22.31 5.97 -16.48
C ILE A 3 21.15 6.89 -16.05
N ARG A 4 20.00 6.79 -16.69
CA ARG A 4 18.78 7.52 -16.36
C ARG A 4 18.33 7.26 -14.92
N ASP A 5 18.37 6.01 -14.45
CA ASP A 5 17.95 5.64 -13.09
C ASP A 5 18.90 6.23 -12.04
N SER A 6 20.21 6.26 -12.35
CA SER A 6 21.22 6.85 -11.47
C SER A 6 21.04 8.38 -11.36
N ILE A 7 20.74 9.05 -12.47
CA ILE A 7 20.48 10.50 -12.47
C ILE A 7 19.23 10.83 -11.65
N LEU A 8 18.14 10.06 -11.84
CA LEU A 8 16.90 10.27 -11.08
C LEU A 8 17.09 9.98 -9.59
N ALA A 9 17.84 8.94 -9.24
CA ALA A 9 18.16 8.63 -7.85
C ALA A 9 19.00 9.73 -7.20
N ALA A 10 20.03 10.24 -7.89
CA ALA A 10 20.86 11.32 -7.40
C ALA A 10 20.05 12.64 -7.24
N ALA A 11 19.23 12.97 -8.22
CA ALA A 11 18.38 14.16 -8.16
C ALA A 11 17.35 14.07 -7.01
N GLY A 12 16.67 12.92 -6.86
CA GLY A 12 15.71 12.71 -5.77
C GLY A 12 16.37 12.76 -4.39
N THR A 13 17.54 12.13 -4.23
CA THR A 13 18.30 12.20 -2.97
C THR A 13 18.77 13.62 -2.69
N GLY A 14 19.25 14.35 -3.71
CA GLY A 14 19.66 15.76 -3.59
C GLY A 14 18.49 16.65 -3.13
N LEU A 15 17.30 16.49 -3.71
CA LEU A 15 16.10 17.22 -3.28
C LEU A 15 15.72 16.91 -1.83
N LEU A 16 15.83 15.65 -1.38
CA LEU A 16 15.57 15.29 0.01
C LEU A 16 16.60 15.89 0.97
N LEU A 17 17.86 15.99 0.57
CA LEU A 17 18.90 16.66 1.38
C LEU A 17 18.65 18.17 1.54
N LEU A 18 17.99 18.81 0.56
CA LEU A 18 17.59 20.23 0.67
C LEU A 18 16.54 20.51 1.76
N THR A 19 15.86 19.47 2.27
CA THR A 19 14.93 19.63 3.39
C THR A 19 15.63 19.85 4.74
N ASN A 20 16.96 19.76 4.80
CA ASN A 20 17.79 19.77 6.01
C ASN A 20 17.57 18.56 6.97
N TYR A 21 16.77 17.60 6.58
CA TYR A 21 16.51 16.37 7.34
C TYR A 21 17.14 15.17 6.62
N TRP A 22 18.38 14.89 6.96
CA TRP A 22 19.18 13.81 6.33
C TRP A 22 18.51 12.44 6.37
N LEU A 23 17.66 12.20 7.41
CA LEU A 23 16.95 10.94 7.59
C LEU A 23 15.98 10.65 6.42
N ALA A 24 15.33 11.68 5.86
CA ALA A 24 14.47 11.52 4.69
C ALA A 24 15.26 11.02 3.47
N ALA A 25 16.47 11.54 3.25
CA ALA A 25 17.35 11.10 2.17
C ALA A 25 17.84 9.65 2.40
N VAL A 26 18.17 9.28 3.62
CA VAL A 26 18.54 7.89 3.99
C VAL A 26 17.40 6.94 3.74
N LEU A 27 16.16 7.28 4.12
CA LEU A 27 14.97 6.47 3.83
C LEU A 27 14.71 6.34 2.32
N GLY A 28 14.93 7.40 1.55
CA GLY A 28 14.86 7.38 0.10
C GLY A 28 15.86 6.40 -0.53
N LEU A 29 17.13 6.48 -0.10
CA LEU A 29 18.19 5.56 -0.53
C LEU A 29 17.91 4.12 -0.09
N PHE A 30 17.43 3.94 1.15
CA PHE A 30 16.99 2.63 1.64
C PHE A 30 15.89 2.05 0.76
N THR A 31 14.91 2.85 0.36
CA THR A 31 13.82 2.43 -0.55
C THR A 31 14.37 1.92 -1.87
N LEU A 32 15.31 2.65 -2.48
CA LEU A 32 15.96 2.24 -3.72
C LEU A 32 16.78 0.95 -3.56
N ALA A 33 17.53 0.84 -2.48
CA ALA A 33 18.31 -0.35 -2.17
C ALA A 33 17.39 -1.56 -1.94
N TRP A 34 16.36 -1.41 -1.14
CA TRP A 34 15.37 -2.45 -0.86
C TRP A 34 14.67 -2.94 -2.13
N TYR A 35 14.25 -2.02 -3.00
CA TYR A 35 13.62 -2.35 -4.28
C TYR A 35 14.56 -3.17 -5.17
N ASN A 36 15.82 -2.74 -5.31
CA ASN A 36 16.75 -3.35 -6.25
C ASN A 36 17.41 -4.63 -5.70
N LEU A 37 17.77 -4.65 -4.40
CA LEU A 37 18.55 -5.74 -3.80
C LEU A 37 17.67 -6.82 -3.16
N VAL A 38 16.45 -6.48 -2.72
CA VAL A 38 15.55 -7.43 -2.05
C VAL A 38 14.37 -7.78 -2.94
N TYR A 39 13.53 -6.82 -3.29
CA TYR A 39 12.30 -7.08 -4.03
C TYR A 39 12.56 -7.63 -5.45
N THR A 40 13.46 -7.00 -6.21
CA THR A 40 13.68 -7.36 -7.62
C THR A 40 14.25 -8.78 -7.81
N PRO A 41 15.21 -9.27 -7.02
CA PRO A 41 15.61 -10.66 -7.06
C PRO A 41 14.50 -11.60 -6.57
N LEU A 42 13.84 -11.24 -5.47
CA LEU A 42 12.89 -12.11 -4.81
C LEU A 42 11.64 -12.40 -5.65
N LYS A 43 11.16 -11.42 -6.46
CA LYS A 43 10.04 -11.61 -7.38
C LYS A 43 10.31 -12.65 -8.48
N ARG A 44 11.59 -13.01 -8.71
CA ARG A 44 11.98 -14.06 -9.66
C ARG A 44 12.00 -15.45 -9.03
N ILE A 45 12.01 -15.50 -7.68
CA ILE A 45 12.19 -16.74 -6.91
C ILE A 45 10.86 -17.18 -6.29
N THR A 46 10.03 -16.23 -5.85
CA THR A 46 8.80 -16.54 -5.11
C THR A 46 7.65 -15.62 -5.45
N ALA A 47 6.45 -16.21 -5.49
CA ALA A 47 5.19 -15.47 -5.62
C ALA A 47 4.85 -14.60 -4.39
N PHE A 48 5.50 -14.86 -3.23
CA PHE A 48 5.32 -14.07 -2.00
C PHE A 48 6.19 -12.81 -1.93
N ALA A 49 6.92 -12.48 -3.00
CA ALA A 49 7.70 -11.24 -3.08
C ALA A 49 6.87 -9.97 -2.88
N VAL A 50 5.54 -10.05 -2.95
CA VAL A 50 4.63 -8.96 -2.61
C VAL A 50 4.81 -8.48 -1.17
N LEU A 51 5.12 -9.36 -0.20
CA LEU A 51 5.34 -8.99 1.21
C LEU A 51 6.51 -8.01 1.38
N PRO A 52 7.75 -8.33 0.96
CA PRO A 52 8.83 -7.36 0.96
C PRO A 52 8.58 -6.19 -0.01
N GLY A 53 7.80 -6.39 -1.07
CA GLY A 53 7.37 -5.32 -1.97
C GLY A 53 6.46 -4.30 -1.29
N ALA A 54 5.60 -4.72 -0.37
CA ALA A 54 4.69 -3.84 0.36
C ALA A 54 5.42 -2.87 1.30
N VAL A 55 6.62 -3.22 1.78
CA VAL A 55 7.47 -2.30 2.55
C VAL A 55 7.74 -1.02 1.75
N ILE A 56 7.96 -1.14 0.43
CA ILE A 56 8.22 -0.01 -0.45
C ILE A 56 7.02 0.95 -0.48
N GLY A 57 5.79 0.40 -0.46
CA GLY A 57 4.57 1.20 -0.41
C GLY A 57 4.35 1.95 0.93
N ALA A 58 4.94 1.45 2.02
CA ALA A 58 4.87 2.06 3.34
C ALA A 58 5.91 3.18 3.57
N LEU A 59 6.98 3.23 2.78
CA LEU A 59 8.07 4.18 2.98
C LEU A 59 7.78 5.63 2.55
N PRO A 60 7.03 5.93 1.47
CA PRO A 60 6.76 7.31 1.06
C PRO A 60 6.18 8.22 2.14
N PRO A 61 5.18 7.81 2.95
CA PRO A 61 4.68 8.64 4.04
C PRO A 61 5.74 8.90 5.13
N LEU A 62 6.59 7.90 5.43
CA LEU A 62 7.70 8.06 6.38
C LEU A 62 8.74 9.06 5.86
N ILE A 63 9.06 9.00 4.55
CA ILE A 63 9.96 9.96 3.91
C ILE A 63 9.38 11.37 3.98
N GLY A 64 8.10 11.54 3.61
CA GLY A 64 7.44 12.86 3.67
C GLY A 64 7.37 13.42 5.07
N TRP A 65 7.03 12.59 6.07
CA TRP A 65 6.97 12.97 7.48
C TRP A 65 8.33 13.44 8.01
N THR A 66 9.37 12.66 7.76
CA THR A 66 10.74 13.01 8.20
C THR A 66 11.30 14.21 7.43
N ALA A 67 10.95 14.38 6.16
CA ALA A 67 11.32 15.56 5.37
C ALA A 67 10.67 16.85 5.89
N ALA A 68 9.52 16.74 6.56
CA ALA A 68 8.85 17.85 7.25
C ALA A 68 9.30 18.04 8.71
N GLY A 69 10.32 17.32 9.18
CA GLY A 69 10.86 17.42 10.54
C GLY A 69 10.15 16.55 11.58
N GLY A 70 9.25 15.65 11.16
CA GLY A 70 8.60 14.70 12.06
C GLY A 70 9.54 13.60 12.53
N TYR A 71 9.30 13.08 13.73
CA TYR A 71 10.09 11.97 14.28
C TYR A 71 9.65 10.64 13.66
N LEU A 72 10.60 9.82 13.21
CA LEU A 72 10.33 8.57 12.48
C LEU A 72 9.49 7.56 13.27
N LEU A 73 9.62 7.54 14.59
CA LEU A 73 8.90 6.59 15.45
C LEU A 73 7.61 7.17 16.05
N ASP A 74 7.12 8.29 15.54
CA ASP A 74 5.81 8.81 15.94
C ASP A 74 4.71 7.79 15.57
N MET A 75 3.86 7.48 16.53
CA MET A 75 2.76 6.50 16.33
C MET A 75 1.81 6.92 15.22
N GLU A 76 1.66 8.21 14.98
CA GLU A 76 0.82 8.75 13.90
C GLU A 76 1.30 8.26 12.54
N ILE A 77 2.56 8.49 12.22
CA ILE A 77 3.09 8.12 10.90
C ILE A 77 3.29 6.61 10.76
N LEU A 78 3.62 5.92 11.86
CA LEU A 78 3.72 4.46 11.86
C LEU A 78 2.36 3.80 11.57
N ALA A 79 1.26 4.35 12.10
CA ALA A 79 -0.08 3.86 11.79
C ALA A 79 -0.44 4.01 10.30
N VAL A 80 -0.08 5.16 9.70
CA VAL A 80 -0.28 5.39 8.25
C VAL A 80 0.60 4.47 7.42
N ALA A 81 1.87 4.33 7.77
CA ALA A 81 2.80 3.46 7.08
C ALA A 81 2.34 1.98 7.15
N PHE A 82 1.87 1.54 8.32
CA PHE A 82 1.31 0.20 8.50
C PHE A 82 0.04 -0.02 7.68
N LEU A 83 -0.87 0.95 7.68
CA LEU A 83 -2.07 0.91 6.83
C LEU A 83 -1.70 0.76 5.35
N LEU A 84 -0.74 1.53 4.84
CA LEU A 84 -0.31 1.44 3.45
C LEU A 84 0.45 0.14 3.16
N PHE A 85 1.22 -0.38 4.12
CA PHE A 85 1.82 -1.72 4.03
C PHE A 85 0.77 -2.80 3.84
N VAL A 86 -0.22 -2.87 4.74
CA VAL A 86 -1.31 -3.86 4.67
C VAL A 86 -2.12 -3.69 3.39
N GLY A 87 -2.38 -2.45 3.03
CA GLY A 87 -3.17 -2.09 1.85
C GLY A 87 -2.52 -2.41 0.52
N GLN A 88 -1.21 -2.54 0.46
CA GLN A 88 -0.49 -2.93 -0.76
C GLN A 88 -0.84 -4.35 -1.19
N MET A 89 -1.18 -5.23 -0.23
CA MET A 89 -1.51 -6.63 -0.51
C MET A 89 -2.75 -6.79 -1.40
N PRO A 90 -3.94 -6.27 -1.03
CA PRO A 90 -5.12 -6.40 -1.88
C PRO A 90 -4.96 -5.69 -3.23
N HIS A 91 -4.27 -4.55 -3.27
CA HIS A 91 -3.97 -3.86 -4.52
C HIS A 91 -3.18 -4.76 -5.49
N TYR A 92 -2.09 -5.35 -5.03
CA TYR A 92 -1.24 -6.22 -5.84
C TYR A 92 -1.96 -7.53 -6.25
N TRP A 93 -2.68 -8.16 -5.32
CA TRP A 93 -3.35 -9.43 -5.60
C TRP A 93 -4.49 -9.28 -6.60
N LEU A 94 -5.26 -8.20 -6.50
CA LEU A 94 -6.28 -7.88 -7.49
C LEU A 94 -5.67 -7.57 -8.87
N LEU A 95 -4.50 -6.94 -8.89
CA LEU A 95 -3.77 -6.72 -10.14
C LEU A 95 -3.30 -8.05 -10.77
N LEU A 96 -2.81 -8.99 -9.95
CA LEU A 96 -2.38 -10.31 -10.44
C LEU A 96 -3.52 -11.14 -11.04
N LEU A 97 -4.77 -10.93 -10.63
CA LEU A 97 -5.93 -11.56 -11.28
C LEU A 97 -6.07 -11.12 -12.76
N LYS A 98 -5.51 -9.96 -13.10
CA LYS A 98 -5.48 -9.46 -14.49
C LYS A 98 -4.26 -9.94 -15.26
N VAL A 99 -3.07 -9.76 -14.67
CA VAL A 99 -1.80 -9.91 -15.40
C VAL A 99 -1.06 -11.22 -15.06
N GLY A 100 -1.68 -12.10 -14.26
CA GLY A 100 -1.06 -13.34 -13.80
C GLY A 100 -0.59 -14.23 -14.96
N ASP A 101 -1.37 -14.34 -16.01
CA ASP A 101 -1.01 -15.13 -17.19
C ASP A 101 0.21 -14.56 -17.94
N GLU A 102 0.32 -13.23 -18.04
CA GLU A 102 1.48 -12.55 -18.63
C GLU A 102 2.75 -12.78 -17.79
N PHE A 103 2.62 -12.74 -16.47
CA PHE A 103 3.72 -13.04 -15.54
C PHE A 103 4.15 -14.50 -15.63
N HIS A 104 3.19 -15.42 -15.74
CA HIS A 104 3.48 -16.85 -15.91
C HIS A 104 4.23 -17.11 -17.22
N GLN A 105 3.78 -16.51 -18.33
CA GLN A 105 4.46 -16.59 -19.63
C GLN A 105 5.87 -16.00 -19.60
N ALA A 106 6.11 -14.99 -18.76
CA ALA A 106 7.43 -14.41 -18.53
C ALA A 106 8.33 -15.25 -17.60
N GLY A 107 7.87 -16.45 -17.17
CA GLY A 107 8.62 -17.34 -16.29
C GLY A 107 8.72 -16.86 -14.83
N LEU A 108 7.86 -15.92 -14.43
CA LEU A 108 7.83 -15.43 -13.05
C LEU A 108 6.88 -16.30 -12.21
N PRO A 109 7.23 -16.62 -10.95
CA PRO A 109 6.35 -17.32 -10.05
C PRO A 109 5.15 -16.43 -9.71
N VAL A 110 3.94 -16.93 -9.96
CA VAL A 110 2.69 -16.24 -9.68
C VAL A 110 1.84 -17.01 -8.68
N ILE A 111 1.11 -16.28 -7.87
CA ILE A 111 0.27 -16.88 -6.84
C ILE A 111 -0.87 -17.72 -7.43
N THR A 112 -1.30 -17.38 -8.64
CA THR A 112 -2.34 -18.13 -9.39
C THR A 112 -1.90 -19.52 -9.81
N SER A 113 -0.60 -19.82 -9.81
CA SER A 113 -0.07 -21.17 -10.04
C SER A 113 0.05 -22.00 -8.76
N LEU A 114 0.02 -21.36 -7.58
CA LEU A 114 0.17 -22.01 -6.28
C LEU A 114 -1.15 -22.26 -5.57
N PHE A 115 -2.15 -21.42 -5.82
CA PHE A 115 -3.43 -21.43 -5.13
C PHE A 115 -4.60 -21.52 -6.12
N ASP A 116 -5.64 -22.21 -5.71
CA ASP A 116 -6.90 -22.25 -6.46
C ASP A 116 -7.67 -20.91 -6.34
N GLN A 117 -8.69 -20.72 -7.18
CA GLN A 117 -9.48 -19.49 -7.21
C GLN A 117 -10.16 -19.19 -5.85
N ARG A 118 -10.56 -20.23 -5.10
CA ARG A 118 -11.18 -20.09 -3.78
C ARG A 118 -10.17 -19.59 -2.76
N GLN A 119 -8.95 -20.16 -2.78
CA GLN A 119 -7.86 -19.75 -1.89
C GLN A 119 -7.42 -18.32 -2.16
N ILE A 120 -7.26 -17.94 -3.43
CA ILE A 120 -6.91 -16.56 -3.85
C ILE A 120 -7.98 -15.58 -3.38
N ARG A 121 -9.27 -15.89 -3.57
CA ARG A 121 -10.38 -15.07 -3.11
C ARG A 121 -10.32 -14.86 -1.59
N ASN A 122 -10.18 -15.94 -0.82
CA ASN A 122 -10.17 -15.87 0.65
C ASN A 122 -8.95 -15.08 1.15
N LEU A 123 -7.78 -15.32 0.56
CA LEU A 123 -6.55 -14.62 0.92
C LEU A 123 -6.64 -13.12 0.56
N SER A 124 -7.16 -12.80 -0.62
CA SER A 124 -7.40 -11.40 -1.01
C SER A 124 -8.38 -10.71 -0.06
N PHE A 125 -9.49 -11.39 0.28
CA PHE A 125 -10.48 -10.83 1.20
C PHE A 125 -9.93 -10.65 2.62
N MET A 126 -9.08 -11.55 3.10
CA MET A 126 -8.42 -11.42 4.41
C MET A 126 -7.59 -10.13 4.48
N TRP A 127 -6.80 -9.83 3.46
CA TRP A 127 -6.02 -8.59 3.40
C TRP A 127 -6.89 -7.34 3.22
N ILE A 128 -7.97 -7.45 2.45
CA ILE A 128 -8.99 -6.39 2.33
C ILE A 128 -9.63 -6.09 3.68
N ALA A 129 -10.01 -7.14 4.42
CA ALA A 129 -10.59 -7.01 5.75
C ALA A 129 -9.59 -6.39 6.73
N ALA A 130 -8.33 -6.84 6.71
CA ALA A 130 -7.26 -6.27 7.53
C ALA A 130 -7.08 -4.76 7.22
N THR A 131 -7.09 -4.36 5.94
CA THR A 131 -7.04 -2.94 5.54
C THR A 131 -8.22 -2.14 6.13
N GLY A 132 -9.43 -2.67 6.00
CA GLY A 132 -10.63 -2.02 6.57
C GLY A 132 -10.55 -1.87 8.10
N VAL A 133 -10.06 -2.90 8.81
CA VAL A 133 -9.84 -2.85 10.26
C VAL A 133 -8.77 -1.81 10.63
N CYS A 134 -7.64 -1.75 9.89
CA CYS A 134 -6.62 -0.72 10.12
C CYS A 134 -7.21 0.69 10.02
N VAL A 135 -8.10 0.95 9.03
CA VAL A 135 -8.75 2.26 8.90
C VAL A 135 -9.71 2.53 10.06
N LEU A 136 -10.45 1.52 10.55
CA LEU A 136 -11.32 1.65 11.72
C LEU A 136 -10.54 1.96 13.02
N MET A 137 -9.27 1.63 13.07
CA MET A 137 -8.39 1.94 14.21
C MET A 137 -7.81 3.36 14.16
N LEU A 138 -7.75 4.01 12.98
CA LEU A 138 -7.19 5.37 12.85
C LEU A 138 -7.84 6.41 13.76
N PRO A 139 -9.19 6.46 13.94
CA PRO A 139 -9.83 7.37 14.88
C PRO A 139 -9.44 7.20 16.35
N ALA A 140 -8.89 6.04 16.72
CA ALA A 140 -8.37 5.78 18.07
C ALA A 140 -6.94 6.29 18.27
N THR A 141 -6.28 6.75 17.21
CA THR A 141 -4.95 7.33 17.24
C THR A 141 -5.03 8.86 17.23
N PRO A 142 -4.00 9.58 17.70
CA PRO A 142 -3.99 11.05 17.66
C PRO A 142 -3.86 11.64 16.25
N ILE A 143 -3.81 10.80 15.21
CA ILE A 143 -3.68 11.24 13.83
C ILE A 143 -4.93 11.99 13.34
N ILE A 144 -6.12 11.59 13.81
CA ILE A 144 -7.40 12.24 13.51
C ILE A 144 -7.78 13.15 14.67
N ARG A 145 -7.89 14.45 14.41
CA ARG A 145 -8.20 15.48 15.39
C ARG A 145 -9.69 15.80 15.47
N HIS A 146 -10.38 15.72 14.34
CA HIS A 146 -11.78 16.15 14.22
C HIS A 146 -12.73 14.95 14.22
N ARG A 147 -13.72 14.97 15.11
CA ARG A 147 -14.74 13.90 15.21
C ARG A 147 -15.50 13.67 13.90
N GLY A 148 -15.76 14.73 13.12
CA GLY A 148 -16.39 14.60 11.81
C GLY A 148 -15.58 13.74 10.84
N MET A 149 -14.25 13.91 10.81
CA MET A 149 -13.36 13.11 9.97
C MET A 149 -13.29 11.66 10.44
N SER A 150 -13.32 11.43 11.76
CA SER A 150 -13.44 10.08 12.34
C SER A 150 -14.70 9.37 11.85
N LEU A 151 -15.85 10.04 11.87
CA LEU A 151 -17.13 9.47 11.40
C LEU A 151 -17.10 9.14 9.90
N ILE A 152 -16.49 10.01 9.09
CA ILE A 152 -16.32 9.77 7.65
C ILE A 152 -15.46 8.51 7.42
N LEU A 153 -14.33 8.37 8.12
CA LEU A 153 -13.45 7.19 8.00
C LEU A 153 -14.17 5.90 8.43
N ILE A 154 -14.90 5.93 9.55
CA ILE A 154 -15.66 4.77 10.04
C ILE A 154 -16.73 4.38 9.01
N ALA A 155 -17.52 5.33 8.53
CA ALA A 155 -18.55 5.05 7.53
C ALA A 155 -17.95 4.51 6.22
N ALA A 156 -16.84 5.11 5.75
CA ALA A 156 -16.12 4.66 4.57
C ALA A 156 -15.56 3.24 4.73
N ALA A 157 -14.97 2.91 5.89
CA ALA A 157 -14.43 1.58 6.16
C ALA A 157 -15.54 0.51 6.22
N ILE A 158 -16.66 0.81 6.86
CA ILE A 158 -17.82 -0.09 6.89
C ILE A 158 -18.37 -0.31 5.47
N TYR A 159 -18.59 0.76 4.71
CA TYR A 159 -19.01 0.66 3.31
C TYR A 159 -18.05 -0.17 2.47
N PHE A 160 -16.75 0.08 2.61
CA PHE A 160 -15.69 -0.64 1.91
C PHE A 160 -15.74 -2.14 2.23
N LEU A 161 -15.82 -2.52 3.51
CA LEU A 161 -15.89 -3.92 3.94
C LEU A 161 -17.13 -4.63 3.39
N ILE A 162 -18.31 -3.99 3.48
CA ILE A 162 -19.54 -4.55 2.94
C ILE A 162 -19.45 -4.72 1.41
N ARG A 163 -18.98 -3.69 0.72
CA ARG A 163 -18.83 -3.71 -0.74
C ARG A 163 -17.89 -4.81 -1.21
N MET A 164 -16.75 -4.93 -0.55
CA MET A 164 -15.75 -5.94 -0.89
C MET A 164 -16.19 -7.36 -0.52
N PHE A 165 -16.95 -7.53 0.58
CA PHE A 165 -17.57 -8.82 0.90
C PHE A 165 -18.55 -9.26 -0.19
N ILE A 166 -19.41 -8.37 -0.65
CA ILE A 166 -20.38 -8.66 -1.73
C ILE A 166 -19.64 -9.05 -3.01
N LEU A 167 -18.62 -8.29 -3.41
CA LEU A 167 -17.82 -8.57 -4.61
C LEU A 167 -17.07 -9.90 -4.52
N SER A 168 -16.59 -10.25 -3.32
CA SER A 168 -15.80 -11.47 -3.12
C SER A 168 -16.64 -12.74 -3.02
N TYR A 169 -17.79 -12.69 -2.36
CA TYR A 169 -18.55 -13.90 -2.00
C TYR A 169 -19.91 -14.05 -2.68
N ARG A 170 -20.56 -12.94 -3.07
CA ARG A 170 -21.81 -12.99 -3.85
C ARG A 170 -21.56 -12.80 -5.36
N GLY A 171 -20.47 -12.13 -5.72
CA GLY A 171 -19.97 -12.04 -7.06
C GLY A 171 -18.82 -13.05 -7.30
N ASN A 172 -18.33 -13.13 -8.53
CA ASN A 172 -17.07 -13.82 -8.82
C ASN A 172 -15.95 -12.76 -8.80
N LEU A 173 -15.05 -12.82 -7.82
CA LEU A 173 -13.97 -11.85 -7.65
C LEU A 173 -13.09 -11.76 -8.92
N VAL A 174 -12.88 -12.91 -9.58
CA VAL A 174 -12.07 -12.98 -10.81
C VAL A 174 -12.76 -12.23 -11.95
N GLU A 175 -14.07 -12.37 -12.11
CA GLU A 175 -14.85 -11.63 -13.13
C GLU A 175 -15.00 -10.15 -12.79
N HIS A 176 -15.07 -9.82 -11.49
CA HIS A 176 -15.28 -8.46 -11.01
C HIS A 176 -13.99 -7.78 -10.51
N TRP A 177 -12.81 -8.35 -10.83
CA TRP A 177 -11.51 -7.83 -10.37
C TRP A 177 -11.35 -6.32 -10.61
N LYS A 178 -11.80 -5.81 -11.76
CA LYS A 178 -11.72 -4.38 -12.11
C LYS A 178 -12.53 -3.51 -11.15
N LYS A 179 -13.75 -3.94 -10.80
CA LYS A 179 -14.60 -3.23 -9.83
C LYS A 179 -13.97 -3.24 -8.43
N ALA A 180 -13.44 -4.40 -8.01
CA ALA A 180 -12.75 -4.54 -6.74
C ALA A 180 -11.49 -3.66 -6.68
N PHE A 181 -10.65 -3.69 -7.74
CA PHE A 181 -9.45 -2.88 -7.86
C PHE A 181 -9.75 -1.37 -7.79
N ILE A 182 -10.76 -0.89 -8.54
CA ILE A 182 -11.19 0.51 -8.49
C ILE A 182 -11.69 0.87 -7.09
N THR A 183 -12.50 0.00 -6.46
CA THR A 183 -13.01 0.25 -5.10
C THR A 183 -11.87 0.40 -4.08
N VAL A 184 -10.86 -0.47 -4.14
CA VAL A 184 -9.68 -0.39 -3.26
C VAL A 184 -8.92 0.93 -3.48
N ASN A 185 -8.66 1.30 -4.74
CA ASN A 185 -7.91 2.54 -5.02
C ASN A 185 -8.68 3.81 -4.64
N LEU A 186 -10.01 3.85 -4.87
CA LEU A 186 -10.84 4.98 -4.45
C LEU A 186 -10.91 5.08 -2.93
N PHE A 187 -10.92 3.94 -2.23
CA PHE A 187 -10.89 3.92 -0.77
C PHE A 187 -9.59 4.52 -0.23
N TYR A 188 -8.41 4.18 -0.82
CA TYR A 188 -7.15 4.81 -0.43
C TYR A 188 -7.11 6.31 -0.73
N LEU A 189 -7.60 6.70 -1.89
CA LEU A 189 -7.69 8.13 -2.23
C LEU A 189 -8.53 8.88 -1.20
N LEU A 190 -9.68 8.32 -0.81
CA LEU A 190 -10.54 8.91 0.20
C LEU A 190 -9.82 9.04 1.55
N ILE A 191 -9.12 8.00 2.01
CA ILE A 191 -8.37 8.04 3.27
C ILE A 191 -7.33 9.16 3.23
N ILE A 192 -6.52 9.24 2.16
CA ILE A 192 -5.50 10.28 2.01
C ILE A 192 -6.13 11.68 2.04
N LEU A 193 -7.23 11.88 1.31
CA LEU A 193 -7.94 13.16 1.30
C LEU A 193 -8.50 13.53 2.67
N VAL A 194 -9.06 12.58 3.42
CA VAL A 194 -9.56 12.81 4.79
C VAL A 194 -8.42 13.17 5.74
N LEU A 195 -7.27 12.46 5.65
CA LEU A 195 -6.10 12.76 6.48
C LEU A 195 -5.54 14.17 6.21
N ILE A 196 -5.51 14.58 4.94
CA ILE A 196 -5.08 15.93 4.55
C ILE A 196 -6.07 16.97 5.06
N ALA A 197 -7.38 16.75 4.82
CA ALA A 197 -8.43 17.68 5.22
C ALA A 197 -8.48 17.87 6.74
N ASP A 198 -8.27 16.80 7.53
CA ASP A 198 -8.22 16.86 8.99
C ASP A 198 -7.08 17.75 9.52
N ARG A 199 -6.02 17.92 8.75
CA ARG A 199 -4.87 18.80 9.10
C ARG A 199 -5.05 20.25 8.64
N MET A 200 -5.95 20.50 7.70
CA MET A 200 -6.20 21.84 7.15
C MET A 200 -7.30 22.60 7.88
N ILE A 201 -8.16 21.89 8.64
CA ILE A 201 -9.23 22.44 9.47
C ILE A 201 -8.74 22.59 10.90
#